data_d6181d7611223992c307738e53ae92a2
#
_entry.id   d6181d7611223992c307738e53ae92a2
#
_cell.length_a   1.000
_cell.length_b   1.000
_cell.length_c   1.000
_cell.angle_alpha   90.00
_cell.angle_beta   90.00
_cell.angle_gamma   90.00
#
_symmetry.space_group_name_H-M   'P 1'
#
loop_
_entity.id
_entity.type
_entity.pdbx_description
1 polymer ?
#
loop_
_entity_poly.entity_id
_entity_poly.type
_entity_poly.pdbx_seq_one_letter_code
_entity_poly.pdbx_strand_id
1 'polypeptide(L)'
;MKQTLIIKLVPTMEQHKILLETMERFNEACNYISSLAFEHHTASQVKLHHFAYRYLREHYGLSSQMAVRCVGKVVEQYRKDKSRLHTFKMHSAMVYDSGILSFKGLDKVSILTLSGRQIIPIRIGEYQKVRMNRIVKQTDLILRNNIFYLAVTVDAPEASPDDPIGTLGVDLGIINLAVDSDGKVYSGKEIDKVREKTDALKSALQSKGTKSAKRHLKKLSGKESKFRRTTNHVISKRIVAKAKDTRRQIALEDLKGIGDSTVRKCQRRRHKSWAFYQLRQFITYKAKIVGVIVQRVNPRNTSRTCPKCGFVSKANRKSQSVFSCQQCGFASNADFVGAMNIALKAAVNQPIVSSLYLVGQGQAVCFS
;
A
#
# COMPACT_ATOMS: atom_id res chain seq x y z
N MET A 1 11.47 -3.60 -7.40
CA MET A 1 10.28 -2.77 -7.09
C MET A 1 10.65 -1.61 -6.19
N LYS A 2 9.93 -0.47 -6.25
CA LYS A 2 10.20 0.66 -5.35
C LYS A 2 9.49 0.47 -4.01
N GLN A 3 10.22 0.67 -2.91
CA GLN A 3 9.70 0.68 -1.53
C GLN A 3 10.01 2.02 -0.88
N THR A 4 9.15 2.45 0.06
CA THR A 4 9.40 3.65 0.85
C THR A 4 9.80 3.27 2.27
N LEU A 5 10.98 3.69 2.69
CA LEU A 5 11.46 3.60 4.06
C LEU A 5 11.11 4.89 4.81
N ILE A 6 10.60 4.77 6.02
CA ILE A 6 10.35 5.92 6.90
C ILE A 6 11.46 5.99 7.94
N ILE A 7 12.27 7.04 7.88
CA ILE A 7 13.42 7.26 8.76
C ILE A 7 13.09 8.42 9.68
N LYS A 8 13.25 8.24 10.99
CA LYS A 8 13.02 9.30 11.98
C LYS A 8 14.23 10.21 12.06
N LEU A 9 14.00 11.53 11.98
CA LEU A 9 15.00 12.55 12.31
C LEU A 9 15.00 12.83 13.82
N VAL A 10 16.18 13.17 14.35
CA VAL A 10 16.38 13.54 15.75
C VAL A 10 17.06 14.92 15.81
N PRO A 11 16.38 16.00 15.34
CA PRO A 11 16.93 17.34 15.35
C PRO A 11 16.99 17.91 16.78
N THR A 12 17.91 18.86 17.03
CA THR A 12 17.85 19.74 18.20
C THR A 12 16.62 20.65 18.12
N MET A 13 16.31 21.37 19.20
CA MET A 13 15.20 22.33 19.22
C MET A 13 15.36 23.40 18.13
N GLU A 14 16.55 23.92 17.97
CA GLU A 14 16.90 24.92 16.96
C GLU A 14 16.77 24.35 15.54
N GLN A 15 17.37 23.18 15.27
CA GLN A 15 17.25 22.50 13.98
C GLN A 15 15.79 22.17 13.65
N HIS A 16 14.98 21.81 14.66
CA HIS A 16 13.56 21.57 14.46
C HIS A 16 12.82 22.82 13.99
N LYS A 17 13.10 23.98 14.60
CA LYS A 17 12.54 25.28 14.20
C LYS A 17 12.94 25.64 12.77
N ILE A 18 14.21 25.49 12.42
CA ILE A 18 14.74 25.74 11.05
C ILE A 18 14.07 24.83 10.01
N LEU A 19 13.91 23.53 10.32
CA LEU A 19 13.21 22.60 9.43
C LEU A 19 11.74 22.97 9.24
N LEU A 20 11.07 23.40 10.31
CA LEU A 20 9.67 23.80 10.28
C LEU A 20 9.50 25.04 9.39
N GLU A 21 10.28 26.07 9.62
CA GLU A 21 10.28 27.31 8.84
C GLU A 21 10.56 27.03 7.35
N THR A 22 11.55 26.18 7.07
CA THR A 22 11.86 25.77 5.70
C THR A 22 10.69 25.05 5.02
N MET A 23 9.99 24.16 5.74
CA MET A 23 8.83 23.43 5.21
C MET A 23 7.65 24.38 4.97
N GLU A 24 7.39 25.30 5.87
CA GLU A 24 6.29 26.27 5.78
C GLU A 24 6.54 27.22 4.58
N ARG A 25 7.73 27.80 4.47
CA ARG A 25 8.10 28.68 3.38
C ARG A 25 8.05 27.98 2.01
N PHE A 26 8.51 26.72 1.96
CA PHE A 26 8.42 25.92 0.73
C PHE A 26 6.96 25.66 0.32
N ASN A 27 6.06 25.37 1.26
CA ASN A 27 4.64 25.12 0.93
C ASN A 27 3.89 26.40 0.62
N GLU A 28 4.26 27.53 1.21
CA GLU A 28 3.76 28.86 0.85
C GLU A 28 4.13 29.19 -0.61
N ALA A 29 5.39 28.98 -0.98
CA ALA A 29 5.86 29.11 -2.36
C ALA A 29 5.12 28.17 -3.34
N CYS A 30 4.79 26.93 -2.91
CA CYS A 30 3.95 26.04 -3.72
C CYS A 30 2.56 26.63 -3.96
N ASN A 31 1.95 27.33 -3.00
CA ASN A 31 0.66 27.96 -3.17
C ASN A 31 0.73 29.14 -4.18
N TYR A 32 1.81 29.94 -4.12
CA TYR A 32 2.06 30.99 -5.12
C TYR A 32 2.17 30.39 -6.52
N ILE A 33 2.96 29.35 -6.73
CA ILE A 33 3.07 28.69 -8.04
C ILE A 33 1.74 28.07 -8.46
N SER A 34 0.97 27.57 -7.51
CA SER A 34 -0.35 27.00 -7.79
C SER A 34 -1.33 28.03 -8.32
N SER A 35 -1.33 29.28 -7.82
CA SER A 35 -2.14 30.35 -8.39
C SER A 35 -1.74 30.67 -9.82
N LEU A 36 -0.44 30.77 -10.11
CA LEU A 36 0.07 30.98 -11.47
C LEU A 36 -0.31 29.83 -12.43
N ALA A 37 -0.17 28.57 -11.94
CA ALA A 37 -0.53 27.41 -12.74
C ALA A 37 -2.02 27.35 -13.07
N PHE A 38 -2.89 27.79 -12.15
CA PHE A 38 -4.32 27.87 -12.34
C PHE A 38 -4.70 29.02 -13.28
N GLU A 39 -4.18 30.20 -13.07
CA GLU A 39 -4.41 31.41 -13.90
C GLU A 39 -4.01 31.17 -15.36
N HIS A 40 -2.85 30.58 -15.58
CA HIS A 40 -2.34 30.28 -16.92
C HIS A 40 -2.78 28.92 -17.47
N HIS A 41 -3.67 28.21 -16.80
CA HIS A 41 -4.18 26.87 -17.19
C HIS A 41 -3.07 25.89 -17.60
N THR A 42 -1.90 25.94 -16.94
CA THR A 42 -0.70 25.21 -17.37
C THR A 42 -0.19 24.20 -16.31
N ALA A 43 0.27 23.04 -16.79
CA ALA A 43 1.05 22.07 -16.02
C ALA A 43 2.48 21.91 -16.61
N SER A 44 2.92 22.89 -17.40
CA SER A 44 4.28 22.90 -17.99
C SER A 44 5.31 23.33 -16.95
N GLN A 45 6.24 22.43 -16.63
CA GLN A 45 7.33 22.73 -15.69
C GLN A 45 8.22 23.86 -16.19
N VAL A 46 8.48 23.93 -17.50
CA VAL A 46 9.32 24.95 -18.12
C VAL A 46 8.68 26.34 -18.00
N LYS A 47 7.38 26.45 -18.35
CA LYS A 47 6.64 27.71 -18.26
C LYS A 47 6.56 28.22 -16.82
N LEU A 48 6.16 27.37 -15.87
CA LEU A 48 6.04 27.74 -14.47
C LEU A 48 7.41 28.06 -13.84
N HIS A 49 8.46 27.36 -14.24
CA HIS A 49 9.82 27.70 -13.82
C HIS A 49 10.20 29.11 -14.32
N HIS A 50 9.95 29.41 -15.61
CA HIS A 50 10.25 30.74 -16.16
C HIS A 50 9.50 31.85 -15.42
N PHE A 51 8.20 31.67 -15.13
CA PHE A 51 7.39 32.69 -14.45
C PHE A 51 7.76 32.89 -12.98
N ALA A 52 8.10 31.81 -12.25
CA ALA A 52 8.20 31.85 -10.81
C ALA A 52 9.62 31.82 -10.25
N TYR A 53 10.62 31.29 -10.99
CA TYR A 53 11.93 30.97 -10.43
C TYR A 53 12.62 32.16 -9.72
N ARG A 54 12.67 33.31 -10.36
CA ARG A 54 13.32 34.51 -9.79
C ARG A 54 12.60 34.96 -8.53
N TYR A 55 11.27 35.03 -8.58
CA TYR A 55 10.43 35.42 -7.45
C TYR A 55 10.58 34.43 -6.26
N LEU A 56 10.67 33.12 -6.52
CA LEU A 56 10.90 32.11 -5.49
C LEU A 56 12.24 32.29 -4.78
N ARG A 57 13.26 32.73 -5.51
CA ARG A 57 14.59 32.98 -4.96
C ARG A 57 14.62 34.25 -4.11
N GLU A 58 14.04 35.30 -4.60
CA GLU A 58 14.10 36.64 -3.99
C GLU A 58 13.11 36.79 -2.82
N HIS A 59 11.87 36.34 -2.95
CA HIS A 59 10.84 36.55 -1.93
C HIS A 59 10.71 35.41 -0.91
N TYR A 60 10.90 34.16 -1.36
CA TYR A 60 10.81 32.99 -0.45
C TYR A 60 12.17 32.52 0.05
N GLY A 61 13.28 33.07 -0.43
CA GLY A 61 14.62 32.68 -0.04
C GLY A 61 15.02 31.24 -0.40
N LEU A 62 14.29 30.61 -1.31
CA LEU A 62 14.55 29.22 -1.69
C LEU A 62 15.85 29.10 -2.47
N SER A 63 16.65 28.07 -2.19
CA SER A 63 17.80 27.74 -3.04
C SER A 63 17.35 27.35 -4.45
N SER A 64 18.27 27.42 -5.44
CA SER A 64 17.95 27.07 -6.85
C SER A 64 17.22 25.72 -6.96
N GLN A 65 17.77 24.71 -6.31
CA GLN A 65 17.23 23.36 -6.37
C GLN A 65 15.91 23.22 -5.61
N MET A 66 15.74 23.95 -4.49
CA MET A 66 14.45 24.00 -3.77
C MET A 66 13.37 24.63 -4.65
N ALA A 67 13.66 25.72 -5.37
CA ALA A 67 12.73 26.36 -6.29
C ALA A 67 12.29 25.39 -7.41
N VAL A 68 13.25 24.66 -8.01
CA VAL A 68 12.96 23.63 -9.03
C VAL A 68 12.03 22.52 -8.46
N ARG A 69 12.30 22.05 -7.22
CA ARG A 69 11.46 21.01 -6.57
C ARG A 69 10.07 21.54 -6.20
N CYS A 70 9.97 22.82 -5.83
CA CYS A 70 8.70 23.48 -5.57
C CYS A 70 7.82 23.50 -6.82
N VAL A 71 8.36 23.97 -7.96
CA VAL A 71 7.68 23.95 -9.27
C VAL A 71 7.25 22.51 -9.63
N GLY A 72 8.18 21.54 -9.53
CA GLY A 72 7.89 20.13 -9.84
C GLY A 72 6.74 19.56 -9.03
N LYS A 73 6.69 19.85 -7.72
CA LYS A 73 5.60 19.40 -6.83
C LYS A 73 4.24 19.94 -7.26
N VAL A 74 4.16 21.19 -7.66
CA VAL A 74 2.91 21.81 -8.14
C VAL A 74 2.49 21.21 -9.48
N VAL A 75 3.42 21.09 -10.43
CA VAL A 75 3.20 20.47 -11.74
C VAL A 75 2.60 19.06 -11.63
N GLU A 76 3.09 18.24 -10.70
CA GLU A 76 2.55 16.90 -10.47
C GLU A 76 1.07 16.90 -10.09
N GLN A 77 0.58 17.90 -9.37
CA GLN A 77 -0.84 18.00 -9.02
C GLN A 77 -1.67 18.47 -10.22
N TYR A 78 -1.19 19.47 -10.96
CA TYR A 78 -1.89 19.99 -12.15
C TYR A 78 -1.89 19.02 -13.33
N ARG A 79 -0.95 18.11 -13.42
CA ARG A 79 -1.00 16.99 -14.38
C ARG A 79 -2.15 16.02 -14.11
N LYS A 80 -2.56 15.87 -12.84
CA LYS A 80 -3.69 15.01 -12.44
C LYS A 80 -5.04 15.69 -12.64
N ASP A 81 -5.13 16.96 -12.29
CA ASP A 81 -6.35 17.73 -12.36
C ASP A 81 -6.03 19.22 -12.55
N LYS A 82 -6.46 19.79 -13.67
CA LYS A 82 -6.27 21.20 -14.02
C LYS A 82 -7.52 22.06 -13.74
N SER A 83 -8.64 21.44 -13.38
CA SER A 83 -9.94 22.10 -13.30
C SER A 83 -10.13 22.95 -12.05
N ARG A 84 -9.29 22.78 -11.04
CA ARG A 84 -9.40 23.45 -9.74
C ARG A 84 -8.08 24.00 -9.22
N LEU A 85 -8.17 25.05 -8.40
CA LEU A 85 -7.03 25.56 -7.67
C LEU A 85 -6.58 24.54 -6.59
N HIS A 86 -5.32 24.13 -6.66
CA HIS A 86 -4.72 23.23 -5.65
C HIS A 86 -4.08 24.03 -4.54
N THR A 87 -4.41 23.68 -3.27
CA THR A 87 -3.81 24.31 -2.10
C THR A 87 -2.90 23.32 -1.36
N PHE A 88 -1.72 23.79 -0.94
CA PHE A 88 -0.75 23.03 -0.18
C PHE A 88 -0.80 23.50 1.27
N LYS A 89 -1.07 22.56 2.19
CA LYS A 89 -1.04 22.86 3.63
C LYS A 89 0.39 23.18 4.04
N MET A 90 0.57 24.08 5.00
CA MET A 90 1.88 24.53 5.49
C MET A 90 2.83 23.37 5.84
N HIS A 91 2.32 22.31 6.44
CA HIS A 91 3.09 21.12 6.80
C HIS A 91 2.92 19.95 5.83
N SER A 92 2.66 20.22 4.55
CA SER A 92 2.70 19.20 3.50
C SER A 92 4.14 18.72 3.27
N ALA A 93 4.30 17.46 2.85
CA ALA A 93 5.62 16.90 2.58
C ALA A 93 6.45 17.80 1.64
N MET A 94 7.72 18.01 1.95
CA MET A 94 8.67 18.75 1.14
C MET A 94 9.58 17.77 0.39
N VAL A 95 9.73 17.98 -0.91
CA VAL A 95 10.51 17.09 -1.79
C VAL A 95 11.98 17.49 -1.79
N TYR A 96 12.84 16.53 -1.54
CA TYR A 96 14.29 16.65 -1.59
C TYR A 96 14.88 15.70 -2.63
N ASP A 97 16.00 16.10 -3.23
CA ASP A 97 16.84 15.24 -4.07
C ASP A 97 18.28 15.18 -3.56
N SER A 98 19.13 14.47 -4.29
CA SER A 98 20.55 14.30 -3.93
C SER A 98 21.38 15.59 -3.91
N GLY A 99 20.92 16.67 -4.57
CA GLY A 99 21.58 17.98 -4.55
C GLY A 99 21.36 18.73 -3.24
N ILE A 100 20.23 18.53 -2.58
CA ILE A 100 19.83 19.25 -1.37
C ILE A 100 19.69 18.36 -0.13
N LEU A 101 19.81 17.03 -0.27
CA LEU A 101 19.84 16.08 0.82
C LEU A 101 20.85 14.97 0.53
N SER A 102 21.71 14.66 1.50
CA SER A 102 22.67 13.56 1.41
C SER A 102 22.80 12.83 2.74
N PHE A 103 22.86 11.50 2.70
CA PHE A 103 23.13 10.69 3.88
C PHE A 103 24.64 10.70 4.19
N LYS A 104 24.98 10.88 5.46
CA LYS A 104 26.33 10.81 6.00
C LYS A 104 26.44 9.57 6.87
N GLY A 105 26.82 8.44 6.24
CA GLY A 105 26.75 7.13 6.89
C GLY A 105 25.31 6.66 7.14
N LEU A 106 25.13 5.86 8.19
CA LEU A 106 23.85 5.30 8.59
C LEU A 106 23.20 6.01 9.80
N ASP A 107 23.85 7.05 10.33
CA ASP A 107 23.50 7.73 11.57
C ASP A 107 23.10 9.19 11.39
N LYS A 108 23.50 9.85 10.28
CA LYS A 108 23.27 11.26 10.05
C LYS A 108 22.80 11.54 8.62
N VAL A 109 22.13 12.68 8.45
CA VAL A 109 21.74 13.22 7.15
C VAL A 109 22.08 14.70 7.08
N SER A 110 22.60 15.14 5.95
CA SER A 110 22.83 16.57 5.63
C SER A 110 21.64 17.06 4.81
N ILE A 111 20.89 18.01 5.33
CA ILE A 111 19.68 18.60 4.72
C ILE A 111 19.91 20.07 4.49
N LEU A 112 19.68 20.56 3.28
CA LEU A 112 19.68 21.98 2.98
C LEU A 112 18.38 22.60 3.48
N THR A 113 18.51 23.71 4.20
CA THR A 113 17.42 24.52 4.75
C THR A 113 17.58 25.97 4.30
N LEU A 114 16.64 26.84 4.68
CA LEU A 114 16.77 28.30 4.45
C LEU A 114 17.99 28.88 5.18
N SER A 115 18.34 28.32 6.33
CA SER A 115 19.52 28.73 7.15
C SER A 115 20.78 27.91 6.81
N GLY A 116 20.91 27.43 5.57
CA GLY A 116 22.04 26.62 5.15
C GLY A 116 21.89 25.12 5.42
N ARG A 117 22.99 24.37 5.31
CA ARG A 117 23.00 22.93 5.52
C ARG A 117 23.01 22.55 6.99
N GLN A 118 22.06 21.69 7.39
CA GLN A 118 21.97 21.12 8.73
C GLN A 118 22.38 19.65 8.69
N ILE A 119 23.26 19.25 9.63
CA ILE A 119 23.60 17.84 9.85
C ILE A 119 22.74 17.34 11.01
N ILE A 120 21.83 16.42 10.72
CA ILE A 120 20.81 15.95 11.66
C ILE A 120 20.98 14.45 11.90
N PRO A 121 21.04 13.99 13.16
CA PRO A 121 21.04 12.56 13.48
C PRO A 121 19.74 11.90 13.02
N ILE A 122 19.86 10.65 12.59
CA ILE A 122 18.73 9.82 12.18
C ILE A 122 18.63 8.57 13.04
N ARG A 123 17.41 8.04 13.18
CA ARG A 123 17.18 6.76 13.84
C ARG A 123 16.64 5.75 12.85
N ILE A 124 17.41 4.71 12.58
CA ILE A 124 17.08 3.61 11.68
C ILE A 124 17.17 2.28 12.42
N GLY A 125 16.32 1.30 12.03
CA GLY A 125 16.42 -0.09 12.51
C GLY A 125 17.13 -0.98 11.50
N GLU A 126 17.37 -2.23 11.85
CA GLU A 126 18.07 -3.19 10.98
C GLU A 126 17.40 -3.36 9.61
N TYR A 127 16.08 -3.34 9.57
CA TYR A 127 15.31 -3.41 8.31
C TYR A 127 15.67 -2.27 7.33
N GLN A 128 15.83 -1.05 7.83
CA GLN A 128 16.22 0.09 7.00
C GLN A 128 17.71 0.03 6.64
N LYS A 129 18.61 -0.31 7.59
CA LYS A 129 20.07 -0.35 7.38
C LYS A 129 20.43 -1.18 6.15
N VAL A 130 19.91 -2.41 6.05
CA VAL A 130 20.17 -3.34 4.92
C VAL A 130 19.74 -2.76 3.56
N ARG A 131 18.84 -1.77 3.55
CA ARG A 131 18.24 -1.19 2.32
C ARG A 131 18.77 0.21 1.96
N MET A 132 19.51 0.84 2.84
CA MET A 132 20.00 2.20 2.64
C MET A 132 20.96 2.36 1.47
N ASN A 133 21.67 1.30 1.08
CA ASN A 133 22.58 1.29 -0.07
C ASN A 133 21.85 1.31 -1.44
N ARG A 134 20.52 1.22 -1.45
CA ARG A 134 19.67 1.16 -2.67
C ARG A 134 18.74 2.37 -2.80
N ILE A 135 19.17 3.53 -2.29
CA ILE A 135 18.36 4.76 -2.31
C ILE A 135 18.20 5.25 -3.74
N VAL A 136 16.96 5.50 -4.14
CA VAL A 136 16.60 6.22 -5.36
C VAL A 136 16.54 7.72 -5.03
N LYS A 137 16.98 8.55 -5.96
CA LYS A 137 17.30 9.99 -5.83
C LYS A 137 16.28 10.91 -5.11
N GLN A 138 15.02 10.52 -4.89
CA GLN A 138 13.98 11.37 -4.29
C GLN A 138 13.65 10.94 -2.87
N THR A 139 13.56 11.93 -1.98
CA THR A 139 13.23 11.75 -0.56
C THR A 139 12.25 12.86 -0.14
N ASP A 140 11.19 12.52 0.60
CA ASP A 140 10.26 13.50 1.11
C ASP A 140 10.49 13.73 2.61
N LEU A 141 10.62 15.00 3.01
CA LEU A 141 10.57 15.41 4.41
C LEU A 141 9.11 15.52 4.85
N ILE A 142 8.75 14.82 5.92
CA ILE A 142 7.37 14.70 6.43
C ILE A 142 7.33 15.10 7.90
N LEU A 143 6.36 15.92 8.28
CA LEU A 143 6.06 16.24 9.67
C LEU A 143 4.82 15.47 10.14
N ARG A 144 4.95 14.67 11.21
CA ARG A 144 3.84 13.95 11.83
C ARG A 144 3.90 14.06 13.36
N ASN A 145 2.85 14.57 13.96
CA ASN A 145 2.80 14.76 15.44
C ASN A 145 4.03 15.50 15.99
N ASN A 146 4.45 16.55 15.31
CA ASN A 146 5.62 17.36 15.65
C ASN A 146 6.96 16.59 15.61
N ILE A 147 7.04 15.50 14.84
CA ILE A 147 8.28 14.72 14.60
C ILE A 147 8.55 14.69 13.10
N PHE A 148 9.77 15.02 12.72
CA PHE A 148 10.21 14.93 11.34
C PHE A 148 10.65 13.52 10.96
N TYR A 149 10.28 13.13 9.74
CA TYR A 149 10.66 11.87 9.12
C TYR A 149 11.10 12.12 7.68
N LEU A 150 11.99 11.28 7.19
CA LEU A 150 12.30 11.15 5.77
C LEU A 150 11.58 9.93 5.21
N ALA A 151 10.81 10.12 4.15
CA ALA A 151 10.28 9.04 3.34
C ALA A 151 11.21 8.82 2.15
N VAL A 152 12.08 7.83 2.29
CA VAL A 152 13.14 7.52 1.35
C VAL A 152 12.68 6.42 0.42
N THR A 153 12.72 6.65 -0.88
CA THR A 153 12.43 5.62 -1.88
C THR A 153 13.67 4.79 -2.14
N VAL A 154 13.57 3.48 -2.00
CA VAL A 154 14.63 2.51 -2.27
C VAL A 154 14.19 1.47 -3.29
N ASP A 155 15.14 0.98 -4.08
CA ASP A 155 14.89 -0.18 -4.94
C ASP A 155 15.02 -1.47 -4.12
N ALA A 156 13.88 -2.13 -3.92
CA ALA A 156 13.86 -3.45 -3.32
C ALA A 156 14.10 -4.51 -4.41
N PRO A 157 14.97 -5.49 -4.15
CA PRO A 157 15.14 -6.61 -5.08
C PRO A 157 13.83 -7.35 -5.23
N GLU A 158 13.58 -7.81 -6.44
CA GLU A 158 12.53 -8.75 -6.77
C GLU A 158 13.21 -10.08 -7.06
N ALA A 159 12.76 -11.14 -6.40
CA ALA A 159 13.21 -12.47 -6.76
C ALA A 159 12.56 -12.85 -8.10
N SER A 160 13.30 -13.57 -8.94
CA SER A 160 12.71 -14.19 -10.12
C SER A 160 11.53 -15.07 -9.72
N PRO A 161 10.43 -15.04 -10.46
CA PRO A 161 9.32 -15.94 -10.16
C PRO A 161 9.76 -17.41 -10.23
N ASP A 162 9.39 -18.17 -9.20
CA ASP A 162 9.55 -19.64 -9.25
C ASP A 162 8.44 -20.24 -10.10
N ASP A 163 8.71 -21.33 -10.81
CA ASP A 163 7.67 -22.11 -11.47
C ASP A 163 6.81 -22.80 -10.41
N PRO A 164 5.51 -22.46 -10.32
CA PRO A 164 4.66 -22.99 -9.27
C PRO A 164 4.21 -24.40 -9.60
N ILE A 165 4.28 -25.32 -8.63
CA ILE A 165 3.76 -26.69 -8.75
C ILE A 165 2.25 -26.78 -8.44
N GLY A 166 1.61 -25.66 -8.06
CA GLY A 166 0.20 -25.61 -7.74
C GLY A 166 -0.26 -24.22 -7.33
N THR A 167 -1.50 -24.12 -6.87
CA THR A 167 -2.14 -22.86 -6.50
C THR A 167 -2.65 -22.88 -5.05
N LEU A 168 -2.33 -21.85 -4.28
CA LEU A 168 -2.93 -21.55 -2.99
C LEU A 168 -4.02 -20.49 -3.21
N GLY A 169 -5.29 -20.92 -3.24
CA GLY A 169 -6.42 -20.00 -3.28
C GLY A 169 -6.64 -19.34 -1.94
N VAL A 170 -6.92 -18.03 -1.93
CA VAL A 170 -7.19 -17.28 -0.71
C VAL A 170 -8.44 -16.45 -0.89
N ASP A 171 -9.48 -16.79 -0.13
CA ASP A 171 -10.70 -16.00 -0.03
C ASP A 171 -10.54 -14.94 1.07
N LEU A 172 -10.84 -13.67 0.75
CA LEU A 172 -10.76 -12.53 1.67
C LEU A 172 -12.16 -12.17 2.17
N GLY A 173 -12.40 -12.35 3.45
CA GLY A 173 -13.72 -12.17 4.08
C GLY A 173 -13.76 -11.10 5.19
N ILE A 174 -14.98 -10.80 5.67
CA ILE A 174 -15.21 -9.82 6.75
C ILE A 174 -15.13 -10.48 8.13
N ILE A 175 -15.66 -11.69 8.27
CA ILE A 175 -15.69 -12.47 9.53
C ILE A 175 -14.36 -13.20 9.68
N ASN A 176 -14.01 -13.99 8.69
CA ASN A 176 -12.66 -14.51 8.52
C ASN A 176 -11.92 -13.59 7.57
N LEU A 177 -10.81 -13.01 8.02
CA LEU A 177 -10.06 -12.02 7.25
C LEU A 177 -9.45 -12.60 5.98
N ALA A 178 -9.11 -13.88 6.05
CA ALA A 178 -8.75 -14.73 4.94
C ALA A 178 -8.99 -16.19 5.31
N VAL A 179 -9.30 -17.01 4.30
CA VAL A 179 -9.32 -18.48 4.39
C VAL A 179 -8.54 -18.99 3.19
N ASP A 180 -7.61 -19.91 3.40
CA ASP A 180 -6.88 -20.50 2.29
C ASP A 180 -7.44 -21.86 1.85
N SER A 181 -7.08 -22.31 0.65
CA SER A 181 -7.55 -23.55 0.05
C SER A 181 -7.09 -24.85 0.75
N ASP A 182 -6.25 -24.73 1.79
CA ASP A 182 -5.88 -25.84 2.67
C ASP A 182 -6.68 -25.81 3.97
N GLY A 183 -7.68 -24.94 4.10
CA GLY A 183 -8.55 -24.82 5.27
C GLY A 183 -7.99 -23.98 6.42
N LYS A 184 -6.83 -23.29 6.23
CA LYS A 184 -6.33 -22.38 7.27
C LYS A 184 -7.19 -21.13 7.34
N VAL A 185 -7.77 -20.88 8.50
CA VAL A 185 -8.58 -19.71 8.79
C VAL A 185 -7.75 -18.64 9.50
N TYR A 186 -7.76 -17.43 8.97
CA TYR A 186 -7.23 -16.22 9.59
C TYR A 186 -8.42 -15.42 10.16
N SER A 187 -8.79 -15.75 11.39
CA SER A 187 -9.99 -15.22 12.04
C SER A 187 -9.94 -13.72 12.30
N GLY A 188 -11.07 -13.04 12.12
CA GLY A 188 -11.29 -11.64 12.48
C GLY A 188 -11.74 -11.41 13.92
N LYS A 189 -11.96 -12.47 14.74
CA LYS A 189 -12.56 -12.37 16.07
C LYS A 189 -11.86 -11.38 17.00
N GLU A 190 -10.51 -11.36 17.01
CA GLU A 190 -9.76 -10.41 17.84
C GLU A 190 -9.90 -8.96 17.35
N ILE A 191 -10.03 -8.77 16.02
CA ILE A 191 -10.30 -7.45 15.45
C ILE A 191 -11.71 -6.98 15.82
N ASP A 192 -12.68 -7.87 15.78
CA ASP A 192 -14.06 -7.55 16.15
C ASP A 192 -14.15 -7.16 17.63
N LYS A 193 -13.51 -7.88 18.54
CA LYS A 193 -13.43 -7.52 19.97
C LYS A 193 -12.82 -6.12 20.18
N VAL A 194 -11.68 -5.83 19.50
CA VAL A 194 -11.04 -4.52 19.59
C VAL A 194 -11.93 -3.44 18.99
N ARG A 195 -12.62 -3.73 17.88
CA ARG A 195 -13.55 -2.79 17.25
C ARG A 195 -14.74 -2.47 18.15
N GLU A 196 -15.41 -3.47 18.74
CA GLU A 196 -16.54 -3.27 19.62
C GLU A 196 -16.21 -2.38 20.81
N LYS A 197 -15.08 -2.67 21.49
CA LYS A 197 -14.56 -1.81 22.58
C LYS A 197 -14.25 -0.40 22.09
N THR A 198 -13.65 -0.27 20.91
CA THR A 198 -13.28 1.02 20.33
C THR A 198 -14.52 1.82 19.90
N ASP A 199 -15.55 1.15 19.39
CA ASP A 199 -16.79 1.77 18.93
C ASP A 199 -17.62 2.30 20.10
N ALA A 200 -17.74 1.55 21.19
CA ALA A 200 -18.40 2.00 22.41
C ALA A 200 -17.72 3.26 23.00
N LEU A 201 -16.38 3.22 23.07
CA LEU A 201 -15.60 4.37 23.55
C LEU A 201 -15.70 5.57 22.60
N LYS A 202 -15.70 5.37 21.29
CA LYS A 202 -15.91 6.45 20.31
C LYS A 202 -17.27 7.12 20.49
N SER A 203 -18.33 6.33 20.63
CA SER A 203 -19.69 6.83 20.84
C SER A 203 -19.75 7.70 22.10
N ALA A 204 -19.21 7.21 23.24
CA ALA A 204 -19.15 7.94 24.50
C ALA A 204 -18.33 9.24 24.40
N LEU A 205 -17.24 9.25 23.65
CA LEU A 205 -16.42 10.45 23.45
C LEU A 205 -17.07 11.46 22.50
N GLN A 206 -17.82 10.97 21.51
CA GLN A 206 -18.54 11.83 20.56
C GLN A 206 -19.71 12.56 21.24
N SER A 207 -20.45 11.88 22.13
CA SER A 207 -21.55 12.50 22.88
C SER A 207 -21.05 13.62 23.82
N LYS A 208 -19.85 13.49 24.41
CA LYS A 208 -19.25 14.53 25.26
C LYS A 208 -18.85 15.80 24.51
N GLY A 209 -18.46 15.73 23.24
CA GLY A 209 -18.16 16.86 22.34
C GLY A 209 -17.00 17.78 22.71
N THR A 210 -16.35 17.61 23.89
CA THR A 210 -15.29 18.48 24.39
C THR A 210 -14.00 18.44 23.56
N LYS A 211 -13.15 19.49 23.66
CA LYS A 211 -11.83 19.52 23.02
C LYS A 211 -10.95 18.32 23.44
N SER A 212 -11.01 17.91 24.71
CA SER A 212 -10.30 16.73 25.23
C SER A 212 -10.82 15.44 24.60
N ALA A 213 -12.14 15.25 24.53
CA ALA A 213 -12.76 14.11 23.88
C ALA A 213 -12.37 14.01 22.39
N LYS A 214 -12.34 15.13 21.66
CA LYS A 214 -11.89 15.20 20.26
C LYS A 214 -10.43 14.76 20.11
N ARG A 215 -9.52 15.18 21.01
CA ARG A 215 -8.12 14.72 21.01
C ARG A 215 -8.02 13.22 21.30
N HIS A 216 -8.82 12.71 22.24
CA HIS A 216 -8.86 11.28 22.54
C HIS A 216 -9.38 10.45 21.35
N LEU A 217 -10.44 10.90 20.67
CA LEU A 217 -10.94 10.30 19.45
C LEU A 217 -9.87 10.18 18.36
N LYS A 218 -9.07 11.23 18.16
CA LYS A 218 -7.95 11.22 17.21
C LYS A 218 -6.90 10.17 17.58
N LYS A 219 -6.52 10.06 18.85
CA LYS A 219 -5.59 9.02 19.34
C LYS A 219 -6.15 7.60 19.15
N LEU A 220 -7.44 7.41 19.47
CA LEU A 220 -8.11 6.12 19.35
C LEU A 220 -8.19 5.64 17.90
N SER A 221 -8.56 6.53 16.98
CA SER A 221 -8.57 6.23 15.54
C SER A 221 -7.18 5.82 15.02
N GLY A 222 -6.12 6.47 15.48
CA GLY A 222 -4.74 6.12 15.16
C GLY A 222 -4.33 4.73 15.67
N LYS A 223 -4.73 4.38 16.90
CA LYS A 223 -4.48 3.04 17.48
C LYS A 223 -5.19 1.94 16.69
N GLU A 224 -6.45 2.11 16.34
CA GLU A 224 -7.23 1.17 15.56
C GLU A 224 -6.64 0.95 14.14
N SER A 225 -6.27 2.04 13.46
CA SER A 225 -5.63 1.97 12.16
C SER A 225 -4.29 1.23 12.21
N LYS A 226 -3.47 1.48 13.24
CA LYS A 226 -2.20 0.78 13.45
C LYS A 226 -2.42 -0.70 13.70
N PHE A 227 -3.40 -1.07 14.55
CA PHE A 227 -3.73 -2.45 14.85
C PHE A 227 -4.14 -3.22 13.59
N ARG A 228 -5.09 -2.69 12.80
CA ARG A 228 -5.50 -3.30 11.52
C ARG A 228 -4.33 -3.51 10.57
N ARG A 229 -3.49 -2.49 10.42
CA ARG A 229 -2.31 -2.57 9.56
C ARG A 229 -1.34 -3.65 10.02
N THR A 230 -1.08 -3.75 11.33
CA THR A 230 -0.20 -4.78 11.92
C THR A 230 -0.77 -6.18 11.66
N THR A 231 -2.07 -6.38 11.87
CA THR A 231 -2.74 -7.65 11.59
C THR A 231 -2.62 -8.04 10.11
N ASN A 232 -2.86 -7.11 9.20
CA ASN A 232 -2.69 -7.35 7.75
C ASN A 232 -1.24 -7.70 7.40
N HIS A 233 -0.24 -7.10 8.06
CA HIS A 233 1.15 -7.46 7.87
C HIS A 233 1.47 -8.89 8.33
N VAL A 234 0.89 -9.33 9.46
CA VAL A 234 1.06 -10.70 9.98
C VAL A 234 0.40 -11.72 9.05
N ILE A 235 -0.87 -11.50 8.69
CA ILE A 235 -1.61 -12.41 7.81
C ILE A 235 -0.92 -12.54 6.45
N SER A 236 -0.61 -11.43 5.81
CA SER A 236 0.05 -11.44 4.50
C SER A 236 1.44 -12.09 4.54
N LYS A 237 2.21 -11.93 5.64
CA LYS A 237 3.49 -12.64 5.82
C LYS A 237 3.28 -14.15 5.87
N ARG A 238 2.29 -14.63 6.65
CA ARG A 238 2.02 -16.06 6.80
C ARG A 238 1.53 -16.70 5.49
N ILE A 239 0.63 -16.03 4.76
CA ILE A 239 0.13 -16.53 3.46
C ILE A 239 1.27 -16.65 2.45
N VAL A 240 2.11 -15.60 2.34
CA VAL A 240 3.23 -15.59 1.39
C VAL A 240 4.30 -16.61 1.77
N ALA A 241 4.64 -16.76 3.06
CA ALA A 241 5.56 -17.78 3.52
C ALA A 241 5.06 -19.18 3.16
N LYS A 242 3.79 -19.49 3.48
CA LYS A 242 3.18 -20.78 3.13
C LYS A 242 3.22 -21.08 1.63
N ALA A 243 2.92 -20.08 0.78
CA ALA A 243 2.96 -20.25 -0.66
C ALA A 243 4.39 -20.51 -1.16
N LYS A 244 5.39 -19.80 -0.61
CA LYS A 244 6.81 -20.00 -0.92
C LYS A 244 7.30 -21.38 -0.50
N ASP A 245 7.02 -21.78 0.74
CA ASP A 245 7.45 -23.07 1.32
C ASP A 245 6.85 -24.26 0.58
N THR A 246 5.63 -24.09 0.04
CA THR A 246 4.93 -25.13 -0.74
C THR A 246 5.10 -24.97 -2.26
N ARG A 247 5.95 -24.05 -2.74
CA ARG A 247 6.21 -23.75 -4.16
C ARG A 247 4.91 -23.53 -4.95
N ARG A 248 3.92 -22.85 -4.37
CA ARG A 248 2.62 -22.56 -5.01
C ARG A 248 2.51 -21.07 -5.35
N GLN A 249 1.82 -20.76 -6.44
CA GLN A 249 1.32 -19.41 -6.68
C GLN A 249 0.15 -19.09 -5.73
N ILE A 250 -0.10 -17.80 -5.52
CA ILE A 250 -1.26 -17.32 -4.74
C ILE A 250 -2.35 -16.87 -5.72
N ALA A 251 -3.58 -17.35 -5.52
CA ALA A 251 -4.76 -16.85 -6.24
C ALA A 251 -5.63 -16.01 -5.31
N LEU A 252 -6.06 -14.83 -5.79
CA LEU A 252 -6.94 -13.90 -5.08
C LEU A 252 -8.07 -13.46 -6.01
N GLU A 253 -9.26 -13.19 -5.46
CA GLU A 253 -10.33 -12.56 -6.23
C GLU A 253 -9.99 -11.12 -6.63
N ASP A 254 -10.39 -10.72 -7.85
CA ASP A 254 -10.33 -9.32 -8.27
C ASP A 254 -11.55 -8.55 -7.78
N LEU A 255 -11.46 -8.06 -6.56
CA LEU A 255 -12.53 -7.35 -5.85
C LEU A 255 -12.58 -5.84 -6.22
N LYS A 256 -12.46 -5.49 -7.50
CA LYS A 256 -12.65 -4.10 -7.94
C LYS A 256 -14.11 -3.69 -7.75
N GLY A 257 -14.36 -2.51 -7.17
CA GLY A 257 -15.72 -1.97 -6.98
C GLY A 257 -16.53 -2.56 -5.81
N ILE A 258 -15.97 -3.47 -5.02
CA ILE A 258 -16.70 -4.03 -3.84
C ILE A 258 -17.06 -2.96 -2.79
N GLY A 259 -16.33 -1.85 -2.74
CA GLY A 259 -16.65 -0.71 -1.85
C GLY A 259 -18.00 -0.06 -2.15
N ASP A 260 -18.48 -0.19 -3.39
CA ASP A 260 -19.70 0.44 -3.89
C ASP A 260 -20.91 -0.51 -3.86
N SER A 261 -20.71 -1.79 -3.47
CA SER A 261 -21.78 -2.76 -3.37
C SER A 261 -22.78 -2.39 -2.25
N THR A 262 -24.07 -2.51 -2.55
CA THR A 262 -25.16 -2.31 -1.59
C THR A 262 -25.12 -3.38 -0.49
N VAL A 263 -24.52 -3.04 0.64
CA VAL A 263 -24.45 -3.89 1.83
C VAL A 263 -25.52 -3.45 2.83
N ARG A 264 -26.17 -4.39 3.51
CA ARG A 264 -27.15 -4.10 4.58
C ARG A 264 -26.56 -3.13 5.61
N LYS A 265 -27.36 -2.19 6.12
CA LYS A 265 -26.94 -1.10 7.02
C LYS A 265 -26.08 -1.60 8.21
N CYS A 266 -26.41 -2.74 8.81
CA CYS A 266 -25.68 -3.37 9.91
C CYS A 266 -24.29 -3.90 9.50
N GLN A 267 -24.10 -4.32 8.24
CA GLN A 267 -22.83 -4.83 7.72
C GLN A 267 -21.97 -3.73 7.09
N ARG A 268 -22.59 -2.59 6.69
CA ARG A 268 -21.92 -1.49 5.98
C ARG A 268 -20.70 -0.97 6.75
N ARG A 269 -20.78 -0.86 8.07
CA ARG A 269 -19.68 -0.39 8.92
C ARG A 269 -18.53 -1.41 8.94
N ARG A 270 -18.82 -2.70 9.07
CA ARG A 270 -17.82 -3.78 8.97
C ARG A 270 -17.15 -3.79 7.61
N HIS A 271 -17.92 -3.71 6.55
CA HIS A 271 -17.44 -3.70 5.18
C HIS A 271 -16.52 -2.50 4.88
N LYS A 272 -16.93 -1.27 5.27
CA LYS A 272 -16.12 -0.06 5.09
C LYS A 272 -14.91 0.00 6.02
N SER A 273 -14.96 -0.63 7.20
CA SER A 273 -13.85 -0.59 8.16
C SER A 273 -12.73 -1.57 7.84
N TRP A 274 -13.01 -2.62 7.07
CA TRP A 274 -12.01 -3.62 6.73
C TRP A 274 -11.19 -3.22 5.49
N ALA A 275 -9.88 -3.29 5.62
CA ALA A 275 -8.98 -2.88 4.56
C ALA A 275 -8.57 -4.06 3.66
N PHE A 276 -9.56 -4.69 2.94
CA PHE A 276 -9.29 -5.76 1.95
C PHE A 276 -8.23 -5.37 0.94
N TYR A 277 -8.35 -4.15 0.42
CA TYR A 277 -7.39 -3.61 -0.52
C TYR A 277 -5.97 -3.58 0.06
N GLN A 278 -5.82 -3.19 1.34
CA GLN A 278 -4.53 -3.17 2.01
C GLN A 278 -3.95 -4.57 2.21
N LEU A 279 -4.78 -5.57 2.61
CA LEU A 279 -4.31 -6.94 2.78
C LEU A 279 -3.86 -7.52 1.44
N ARG A 280 -4.66 -7.33 0.38
CA ARG A 280 -4.32 -7.73 -0.99
C ARG A 280 -3.00 -7.09 -1.46
N GLN A 281 -2.84 -5.79 -1.25
CA GLN A 281 -1.58 -5.11 -1.58
C GLN A 281 -0.40 -5.69 -0.81
N PHE A 282 -0.59 -5.99 0.50
CA PHE A 282 0.46 -6.56 1.32
C PHE A 282 0.86 -7.97 0.88
N ILE A 283 -0.09 -8.80 0.46
CA ILE A 283 0.19 -10.11 -0.14
C ILE A 283 0.97 -9.90 -1.44
N THR A 284 0.46 -9.06 -2.35
CA THR A 284 1.05 -8.86 -3.68
C THR A 284 2.50 -8.37 -3.62
N TYR A 285 2.81 -7.32 -2.83
CA TYR A 285 4.18 -6.82 -2.79
C TYR A 285 5.15 -7.77 -2.09
N LYS A 286 4.69 -8.47 -1.02
CA LYS A 286 5.54 -9.44 -0.31
C LYS A 286 5.82 -10.67 -1.17
N ALA A 287 4.82 -11.16 -1.89
CA ALA A 287 4.97 -12.24 -2.84
C ALA A 287 6.01 -11.90 -3.92
N LYS A 288 5.94 -10.69 -4.48
CA LYS A 288 6.90 -10.20 -5.48
C LYS A 288 8.34 -10.15 -4.97
N ILE A 289 8.53 -9.81 -3.68
CA ILE A 289 9.87 -9.79 -3.05
C ILE A 289 10.50 -11.19 -3.01
N VAL A 290 9.69 -12.22 -2.81
CA VAL A 290 10.18 -13.61 -2.64
C VAL A 290 9.98 -14.50 -3.88
N GLY A 291 9.55 -13.92 -5.01
CA GLY A 291 9.36 -14.64 -6.27
C GLY A 291 8.08 -15.49 -6.35
N VAL A 292 7.10 -15.27 -5.46
CA VAL A 292 5.80 -15.94 -5.53
C VAL A 292 4.87 -15.20 -6.48
N ILE A 293 4.30 -15.91 -7.46
CA ILE A 293 3.33 -15.36 -8.41
C ILE A 293 2.00 -15.11 -7.71
N VAL A 294 1.36 -13.96 -7.98
CA VAL A 294 0.01 -13.65 -7.50
C VAL A 294 -0.91 -13.46 -8.70
N GLN A 295 -1.84 -14.39 -8.87
CA GLN A 295 -2.85 -14.37 -9.91
C GLN A 295 -4.16 -13.81 -9.40
N ARG A 296 -4.89 -13.05 -10.23
CA ARG A 296 -6.25 -12.58 -9.93
C ARG A 296 -7.26 -13.36 -10.71
N VAL A 297 -8.34 -13.77 -10.04
CA VAL A 297 -9.44 -14.51 -10.66
C VAL A 297 -10.74 -13.73 -10.60
N ASN A 298 -11.62 -13.97 -11.56
CA ASN A 298 -12.95 -13.38 -11.59
C ASN A 298 -13.78 -13.92 -10.39
N PRO A 299 -14.36 -13.04 -9.53
CA PRO A 299 -15.11 -13.43 -8.33
C PRO A 299 -16.47 -14.06 -8.63
N ARG A 300 -16.95 -14.04 -9.90
CA ARG A 300 -18.26 -14.57 -10.26
C ARG A 300 -18.38 -16.04 -9.90
N ASN A 301 -19.37 -16.40 -9.11
CA ASN A 301 -19.74 -17.77 -8.69
C ASN A 301 -18.69 -18.54 -7.85
N THR A 302 -17.61 -17.94 -7.39
CA THR A 302 -16.61 -18.60 -6.53
C THR A 302 -17.24 -19.19 -5.26
N SER A 303 -18.20 -18.50 -4.65
CA SER A 303 -18.92 -18.95 -3.46
C SER A 303 -20.17 -19.82 -3.73
N ARG A 304 -20.49 -20.12 -4.99
CA ARG A 304 -21.72 -20.84 -5.39
C ARG A 304 -21.45 -22.11 -6.17
N THR A 305 -20.26 -22.29 -6.69
CA THR A 305 -19.82 -23.46 -7.44
C THR A 305 -19.44 -24.58 -6.47
N CYS A 306 -19.92 -25.78 -6.71
CA CYS A 306 -19.48 -26.96 -5.97
C CYS A 306 -18.08 -27.36 -6.44
N PRO A 307 -17.07 -27.44 -5.55
CA PRO A 307 -15.72 -27.83 -5.97
C PRO A 307 -15.61 -29.32 -6.34
N LYS A 308 -16.59 -30.15 -5.94
CA LYS A 308 -16.61 -31.60 -6.24
C LYS A 308 -17.26 -31.93 -7.59
N CYS A 309 -18.43 -31.35 -7.89
CA CYS A 309 -19.20 -31.70 -9.11
C CYS A 309 -19.37 -30.53 -10.11
N GLY A 310 -18.87 -29.34 -9.80
CA GLY A 310 -18.99 -28.18 -10.69
C GLY A 310 -20.36 -27.49 -10.70
N PHE A 311 -21.38 -28.04 -10.05
CA PHE A 311 -22.74 -27.48 -10.07
C PHE A 311 -22.81 -26.09 -9.46
N VAL A 312 -23.40 -25.14 -10.19
CA VAL A 312 -23.51 -23.74 -9.81
C VAL A 312 -24.94 -23.38 -9.44
N SER A 313 -25.20 -23.08 -8.17
CA SER A 313 -26.53 -22.64 -7.72
C SER A 313 -26.41 -21.65 -6.55
N LYS A 314 -27.31 -20.67 -6.50
CA LYS A 314 -27.46 -19.79 -5.31
C LYS A 314 -27.87 -20.61 -4.08
N ALA A 315 -28.66 -21.68 -4.24
CA ALA A 315 -29.14 -22.55 -3.17
C ALA A 315 -28.02 -23.39 -2.53
N ASN A 316 -26.85 -23.56 -3.20
CA ASN A 316 -25.70 -24.24 -2.61
C ASN A 316 -25.16 -23.47 -1.38
N ARG A 317 -25.30 -22.14 -1.32
CA ARG A 317 -24.90 -21.33 -0.17
C ARG A 317 -26.08 -21.08 0.75
N LYS A 318 -26.34 -21.99 1.70
CA LYS A 318 -27.44 -21.90 2.65
C LYS A 318 -27.30 -20.71 3.61
N SER A 319 -26.07 -20.38 4.00
CA SER A 319 -25.78 -19.22 4.86
C SER A 319 -24.41 -18.62 4.52
N GLN A 320 -23.99 -17.62 5.27
CA GLN A 320 -22.66 -17.02 5.09
C GLN A 320 -21.53 -18.03 5.35
N SER A 321 -21.73 -18.99 6.26
CA SER A 321 -20.70 -19.97 6.66
C SER A 321 -20.96 -21.38 6.15
N VAL A 322 -22.16 -21.68 5.63
CA VAL A 322 -22.57 -23.05 5.27
C VAL A 322 -22.78 -23.16 3.77
N PHE A 323 -22.02 -24.06 3.15
CA PHE A 323 -22.19 -24.52 1.79
C PHE A 323 -22.73 -25.95 1.78
N SER A 324 -23.70 -26.24 0.96
CA SER A 324 -24.25 -27.60 0.75
C SER A 324 -24.71 -27.72 -0.69
N CYS A 325 -24.04 -28.52 -1.48
CA CYS A 325 -24.37 -28.73 -2.88
C CYS A 325 -25.73 -29.41 -3.04
N GLN A 326 -26.62 -28.82 -3.82
CA GLN A 326 -27.94 -29.35 -4.08
C GLN A 326 -27.91 -30.57 -5.04
N GLN A 327 -26.84 -30.78 -5.77
CA GLN A 327 -26.72 -31.89 -6.72
C GLN A 327 -26.01 -33.10 -6.12
N CYS A 328 -24.83 -32.93 -5.50
CA CYS A 328 -24.02 -34.07 -5.02
C CYS A 328 -23.92 -34.19 -3.50
N GLY A 329 -24.64 -33.36 -2.74
CA GLY A 329 -24.67 -33.41 -1.28
C GLY A 329 -23.37 -32.95 -0.59
N PHE A 330 -22.32 -32.55 -1.33
CA PHE A 330 -21.06 -32.04 -0.73
C PHE A 330 -21.36 -30.86 0.19
N ALA A 331 -20.94 -30.94 1.44
CA ALA A 331 -21.14 -29.87 2.44
C ALA A 331 -19.81 -29.47 3.07
N SER A 332 -19.62 -28.17 3.26
CA SER A 332 -18.40 -27.61 3.87
C SER A 332 -18.60 -26.16 4.31
N ASN A 333 -17.57 -25.54 4.90
CA ASN A 333 -17.56 -24.11 5.18
C ASN A 333 -17.52 -23.30 3.88
N ALA A 334 -18.39 -22.30 3.74
CA ALA A 334 -18.55 -21.53 2.51
C ALA A 334 -17.30 -20.71 2.13
N ASP A 335 -16.55 -20.19 3.12
CA ASP A 335 -15.31 -19.43 2.87
C ASP A 335 -14.18 -20.38 2.39
N PHE A 336 -14.15 -21.62 2.92
CA PHE A 336 -13.23 -22.66 2.45
C PHE A 336 -13.56 -23.09 1.01
N VAL A 337 -14.85 -23.30 0.69
CA VAL A 337 -15.29 -23.57 -0.68
C VAL A 337 -14.91 -22.43 -1.62
N GLY A 338 -15.06 -21.19 -1.18
CA GLY A 338 -14.61 -20.01 -1.92
C GLY A 338 -13.11 -20.08 -2.25
N ALA A 339 -12.28 -20.37 -1.25
CA ALA A 339 -10.83 -20.49 -1.43
C ALA A 339 -10.44 -21.65 -2.38
N MET A 340 -11.11 -22.80 -2.29
CA MET A 340 -10.91 -23.93 -3.23
C MET A 340 -11.25 -23.53 -4.67
N ASN A 341 -12.40 -22.87 -4.89
CA ASN A 341 -12.83 -22.43 -6.21
C ASN A 341 -11.92 -21.34 -6.78
N ILE A 342 -11.35 -20.47 -5.94
CA ILE A 342 -10.33 -19.48 -6.34
C ILE A 342 -9.09 -20.20 -6.84
N ALA A 343 -8.62 -21.24 -6.13
CA ALA A 343 -7.47 -22.05 -6.56
C ALA A 343 -7.74 -22.75 -7.89
N LEU A 344 -8.91 -23.41 -8.04
CA LEU A 344 -9.30 -24.12 -9.28
C LEU A 344 -9.38 -23.18 -10.47
N LYS A 345 -10.00 -22.01 -10.34
CA LYS A 345 -10.07 -21.01 -11.41
C LYS A 345 -8.71 -20.52 -11.87
N ALA A 346 -7.79 -20.34 -10.94
CA ALA A 346 -6.43 -19.93 -11.29
C ALA A 346 -5.65 -21.05 -12.00
N ALA A 347 -5.87 -22.30 -11.62
CA ALA A 347 -5.23 -23.43 -12.29
C ALA A 347 -5.69 -23.57 -13.76
N VAL A 348 -6.99 -23.34 -14.05
CA VAL A 348 -7.52 -23.37 -15.43
C VAL A 348 -6.98 -22.23 -16.29
N ASN A 349 -6.66 -21.09 -15.71
CA ASN A 349 -6.14 -19.92 -16.40
C ASN A 349 -4.60 -19.93 -16.55
N GLN A 350 -3.91 -20.98 -16.15
CA GLN A 350 -2.49 -21.13 -16.48
C GLN A 350 -2.36 -21.45 -17.98
N PRO A 351 -1.52 -20.72 -18.74
CA PRO A 351 -1.15 -21.17 -20.06
C PRO A 351 -0.53 -22.56 -19.91
N ILE A 352 -1.05 -23.54 -20.65
CA ILE A 352 -0.44 -24.87 -20.76
C ILE A 352 0.90 -24.63 -21.45
N VAL A 353 1.96 -24.46 -20.67
CA VAL A 353 3.32 -24.55 -21.20
C VAL A 353 3.50 -26.03 -21.48
N SER A 354 3.18 -26.43 -22.72
CA SER A 354 3.46 -27.77 -23.20
C SER A 354 4.96 -28.02 -23.05
N SER A 355 5.33 -28.89 -22.13
CA SER A 355 6.66 -29.49 -22.00
C SER A 355 6.95 -30.43 -23.19
N LEU A 356 6.71 -29.95 -24.40
CA LEU A 356 6.92 -30.67 -25.67
C LEU A 356 8.09 -30.10 -26.46
N TYR A 357 9.23 -29.90 -25.79
CA TYR A 357 10.50 -29.68 -26.50
C TYR A 357 11.64 -30.38 -25.76
N LEU A 358 11.60 -31.70 -25.67
CA LEU A 358 12.76 -32.54 -25.41
C LEU A 358 12.51 -34.00 -25.87
N VAL A 359 12.17 -34.21 -27.16
CA VAL A 359 12.48 -35.45 -27.84
C VAL A 359 12.69 -35.11 -29.31
N GLY A 360 13.90 -35.12 -29.81
CA GLY A 360 14.17 -34.96 -31.25
C GLY A 360 15.54 -34.40 -31.58
N GLN A 361 16.60 -34.90 -30.97
CA GLN A 361 17.91 -34.95 -31.62
C GLN A 361 18.41 -36.41 -31.59
N GLY A 362 17.75 -37.23 -32.40
CA GLY A 362 18.23 -38.52 -32.80
C GLY A 362 19.01 -38.37 -34.12
N GLN A 363 20.26 -38.66 -34.06
CA GLN A 363 21.27 -38.90 -35.09
C GLN A 363 20.73 -39.11 -36.49
N ALA A 364 21.11 -38.21 -37.41
CA ALA A 364 21.18 -38.53 -38.85
C ALA A 364 22.49 -39.29 -39.10
N VAL A 365 22.39 -40.59 -39.28
CA VAL A 365 23.46 -41.42 -39.80
C VAL A 365 23.41 -41.26 -41.30
N CYS A 366 24.48 -40.68 -41.90
CA CYS A 366 24.77 -40.78 -43.30
C CYS A 366 25.13 -42.20 -43.68
N PHE A 367 24.43 -42.80 -44.63
CA PHE A 367 24.96 -43.91 -45.48
C PHE A 367 25.03 -43.40 -46.90
N SER A 368 26.29 -43.47 -47.37
CA SER A 368 26.86 -43.54 -48.74
C SER A 368 26.14 -42.82 -49.86
#